data_38ba13b1111f9217f4c2d4495866bbc7
#
_entry.id   38ba13b1111f9217f4c2d4495866bbc7
#
_cell.length_a   1.000
_cell.length_b   1.000
_cell.length_c   1.000
_cell.angle_alpha   90.00
_cell.angle_beta   90.00
_cell.angle_gamma   90.00
#
_symmetry.space_group_name_H-M   'P 1'
#
loop_
_entity.id
_entity.type
_entity.pdbx_description
1 polymer ?
#
loop_
_entity_poly.entity_id
_entity_poly.type
_entity_poly.pdbx_seq_one_letter_code
_entity_poly.pdbx_strand_id
1 'polypeptide(L)'
;VADKLRNLFLLSPRSKGFFAALLLLAFAVSGHFLEHGWLGRGLYKFVMIFFPLAAGIELKRQFKIDRRGLIIAIASGIFLGAIAGTLIYFLLPHFANLSELKNGFDSRYHYTTCTVIIASLLIAGINSFLEEFFYRGFLDDRAGIPVSAFIFALQHVVVLWGLAGSLTVILAGLIVFPAGILWSLVRLRCGLISAWISHLLTDIFLLGIGLLLLGYI
;
A
#
# COMPACT_ATOMS: atom_id res chain seq x y z
N VAL A 1 29.81 0.58 -15.33
CA VAL A 1 28.66 0.83 -14.41
C VAL A 1 27.96 2.13 -14.81
N ALA A 2 28.71 3.25 -15.04
CA ALA A 2 28.12 4.54 -15.40
C ALA A 2 27.29 4.49 -16.69
N ASP A 3 27.74 3.80 -17.74
CA ASP A 3 27.01 3.68 -19.00
C ASP A 3 25.74 2.82 -18.87
N LYS A 4 25.75 1.78 -18.03
CA LYS A 4 24.55 1.01 -17.74
C LYS A 4 23.49 1.82 -16.97
N LEU A 5 23.91 2.64 -16.01
CA LEU A 5 23.01 3.57 -15.31
C LEU A 5 22.44 4.62 -16.27
N ARG A 6 23.29 5.18 -17.15
CA ARG A 6 22.85 6.14 -18.17
C ARG A 6 21.77 5.54 -19.09
N ASN A 7 21.92 4.28 -19.50
CA ASN A 7 20.91 3.59 -20.32
C ASN A 7 19.58 3.36 -19.59
N LEU A 8 19.57 3.21 -18.28
CA LEU A 8 18.36 3.14 -17.49
C LEU A 8 17.54 4.45 -17.56
N PHE A 9 18.24 5.61 -17.64
CA PHE A 9 17.60 6.91 -17.83
C PHE A 9 17.11 7.17 -19.25
N LEU A 10 17.56 6.37 -20.24
CA LEU A 10 17.12 6.43 -21.63
C LEU A 10 15.85 5.57 -21.90
N LEU A 11 15.40 4.74 -20.93
CA LEU A 11 14.19 3.96 -21.08
C LEU A 11 12.96 4.86 -21.28
N SER A 12 12.00 4.36 -22.05
CA SER A 12 10.72 5.04 -22.21
C SER A 12 9.99 5.18 -20.85
N PRO A 13 9.11 6.16 -20.66
CA PRO A 13 8.35 6.29 -19.42
C PRO A 13 7.64 5.00 -19.00
N ARG A 14 7.08 4.24 -19.95
CA ARG A 14 6.43 2.95 -19.69
C ARG A 14 7.43 1.90 -19.20
N SER A 15 8.60 1.80 -19.84
CA SER A 15 9.65 0.85 -19.42
C SER A 15 10.18 1.15 -18.01
N LYS A 16 10.31 2.43 -17.64
CA LYS A 16 10.69 2.84 -16.29
C LYS A 16 9.64 2.43 -15.26
N GLY A 17 8.35 2.63 -15.58
CA GLY A 17 7.25 2.21 -14.71
C GLY A 17 7.25 0.71 -14.48
N PHE A 18 7.36 -0.08 -15.55
CA PHE A 18 7.40 -1.54 -15.46
C PHE A 18 8.61 -2.06 -14.68
N PHE A 19 9.80 -1.50 -14.92
CA PHE A 19 11.02 -1.87 -14.19
C PHE A 19 10.91 -1.55 -12.69
N ALA A 20 10.38 -0.37 -12.34
CA ALA A 20 10.15 0.01 -10.96
C ALA A 20 9.15 -0.94 -10.26
N ALA A 21 8.09 -1.33 -10.95
CA ALA A 21 7.10 -2.27 -10.44
C ALA A 21 7.70 -3.67 -10.20
N LEU A 22 8.52 -4.17 -11.13
CA LEU A 22 9.23 -5.45 -10.96
C LEU A 22 10.19 -5.43 -9.76
N LEU A 23 10.97 -4.36 -9.60
CA LEU A 23 11.88 -4.21 -8.46
C LEU A 23 11.11 -4.16 -7.15
N LEU A 24 10.00 -3.42 -7.12
CA LEU A 24 9.15 -3.32 -5.94
C LEU A 24 8.62 -4.69 -5.53
N LEU A 25 8.08 -5.47 -6.46
CA LEU A 25 7.59 -6.82 -6.21
C LEU A 25 8.72 -7.76 -5.78
N ALA A 26 9.90 -7.68 -6.43
CA ALA A 26 11.05 -8.51 -6.06
C ALA A 26 11.51 -8.23 -4.62
N PHE A 27 11.55 -6.96 -4.20
CA PHE A 27 11.89 -6.61 -2.81
C PHE A 27 10.79 -6.95 -1.81
N ALA A 28 9.51 -6.86 -2.20
CA ALA A 28 8.42 -7.34 -1.37
C ALA A 28 8.52 -8.86 -1.13
N VAL A 29 8.81 -9.64 -2.18
CA VAL A 29 9.06 -11.08 -2.09
C VAL A 29 10.28 -11.38 -1.22
N SER A 30 11.40 -10.65 -1.41
CA SER A 30 12.63 -10.88 -0.65
C SER A 30 12.43 -10.75 0.87
N GLY A 31 11.48 -9.90 1.30
CA GLY A 31 11.12 -9.75 2.71
C GLY A 31 10.58 -11.03 3.37
N HIS A 32 10.16 -12.04 2.59
CA HIS A 32 9.75 -13.35 3.11
C HIS A 32 10.92 -14.29 3.34
N PHE A 33 12.02 -14.13 2.58
CA PHE A 33 13.18 -15.02 2.60
C PHE A 33 14.33 -14.49 3.46
N LEU A 34 14.29 -13.21 3.82
CA LEU A 34 15.30 -12.63 4.70
C LEU A 34 14.91 -12.87 6.16
N GLU A 35 15.87 -13.34 6.96
CA GLU A 35 15.70 -13.52 8.42
C GLU A 35 15.20 -12.24 9.11
N HIS A 36 15.58 -11.09 8.55
CA HIS A 36 15.13 -9.77 8.97
C HIS A 36 14.17 -9.17 7.94
N GLY A 37 12.88 -9.48 8.06
CA GLY A 37 11.81 -8.98 7.17
C GLY A 37 11.78 -7.45 7.00
N TRP A 38 12.38 -6.70 7.94
CA TRP A 38 12.53 -5.25 7.89
C TRP A 38 13.42 -4.76 6.74
N LEU A 39 14.46 -5.53 6.35
CA LEU A 39 15.36 -5.14 5.25
C LEU A 39 14.61 -5.14 3.90
N GLY A 40 13.88 -6.21 3.59
CA GLY A 40 13.07 -6.29 2.37
C GLY A 40 12.02 -5.18 2.32
N ARG A 41 11.40 -4.87 3.48
CA ARG A 41 10.46 -3.75 3.60
C ARG A 41 11.12 -2.39 3.38
N GLY A 42 12.31 -2.16 3.92
CA GLY A 42 13.08 -0.95 3.68
C GLY A 42 13.41 -0.78 2.20
N LEU A 43 13.83 -1.85 1.53
CA LEU A 43 14.19 -1.82 0.11
C LEU A 43 13.00 -1.49 -0.78
N TYR A 44 11.83 -2.09 -0.58
CA TYR A 44 10.68 -1.74 -1.41
C TYR A 44 10.16 -0.32 -1.13
N LYS A 45 10.25 0.18 0.11
CA LYS A 45 9.96 1.59 0.41
C LYS A 45 10.95 2.54 -0.28
N PHE A 46 12.22 2.17 -0.32
CA PHE A 46 13.21 2.91 -1.08
C PHE A 46 12.83 3.03 -2.57
N VAL A 47 12.34 1.94 -3.18
CA VAL A 47 11.84 1.96 -4.56
C VAL A 47 10.67 2.94 -4.71
N MET A 48 9.73 2.95 -3.77
CA MET A 48 8.57 3.85 -3.80
C MET A 48 8.94 5.34 -3.73
N ILE A 49 10.07 5.67 -3.13
CA ILE A 49 10.57 7.04 -3.03
C ILE A 49 11.47 7.38 -4.22
N PHE A 50 12.43 6.50 -4.51
CA PHE A 50 13.49 6.77 -5.47
C PHE A 50 12.97 6.96 -6.89
N PHE A 51 12.08 6.08 -7.38
CA PHE A 51 11.62 6.15 -8.77
C PHE A 51 10.77 7.38 -9.07
N PRO A 52 9.80 7.78 -8.25
CA PRO A 52 9.07 9.02 -8.46
C PRO A 52 9.98 10.25 -8.47
N LEU A 53 10.93 10.35 -7.52
CA LEU A 53 11.85 11.48 -7.45
C LEU A 53 12.82 11.49 -8.62
N ALA A 54 13.40 10.35 -8.98
CA ALA A 54 14.28 10.21 -10.15
C ALA A 54 13.55 10.50 -11.47
N ALA A 55 12.24 10.33 -11.50
CA ALA A 55 11.38 10.69 -12.63
C ALA A 55 10.98 12.19 -12.65
N GLY A 56 11.45 12.98 -11.70
CA GLY A 56 11.19 14.41 -11.63
C GLY A 56 9.78 14.76 -11.14
N ILE A 57 9.13 13.88 -10.37
CA ILE A 57 7.82 14.21 -9.78
C ILE A 57 8.04 15.24 -8.68
N GLU A 58 7.52 16.44 -8.91
CA GLU A 58 7.62 17.54 -7.97
C GLU A 58 6.61 17.39 -6.84
N LEU A 59 7.09 17.09 -5.64
CA LEU A 59 6.26 16.98 -4.44
C LEU A 59 5.39 18.24 -4.21
N LYS A 60 5.93 19.44 -4.38
CA LYS A 60 5.18 20.69 -4.19
C LYS A 60 3.91 20.80 -5.04
N ARG A 61 3.91 20.28 -6.27
CA ARG A 61 2.73 20.28 -7.14
C ARG A 61 1.66 19.31 -6.68
N GLN A 62 2.05 18.25 -5.96
CA GLN A 62 1.15 17.22 -5.49
C GLN A 62 0.44 17.58 -4.17
N PHE A 63 0.97 18.53 -3.39
CA PHE A 63 0.43 18.94 -2.09
C PHE A 63 -0.68 20.01 -2.16
N LYS A 64 -1.33 20.16 -3.31
CA LYS A 64 -2.47 21.06 -3.43
C LYS A 64 -3.75 20.29 -3.16
N ILE A 65 -4.57 20.84 -2.27
CA ILE A 65 -5.92 20.34 -1.98
C ILE A 65 -6.86 21.54 -1.86
N ASP A 66 -8.01 21.47 -2.50
CA ASP A 66 -9.09 22.42 -2.31
C ASP A 66 -10.16 21.86 -1.35
N ARG A 67 -11.12 22.70 -0.96
CA ARG A 67 -12.20 22.30 -0.05
C ARG A 67 -13.01 21.13 -0.60
N ARG A 68 -13.27 21.09 -1.92
CA ARG A 68 -14.01 20.00 -2.57
C ARG A 68 -13.22 18.70 -2.51
N GLY A 69 -11.93 18.76 -2.82
CA GLY A 69 -11.03 17.62 -2.75
C GLY A 69 -10.95 17.03 -1.34
N LEU A 70 -10.90 17.88 -0.32
CA LEU A 70 -10.90 17.45 1.08
C LEU A 70 -12.21 16.73 1.46
N ILE A 71 -13.37 17.27 1.06
CA ILE A 71 -14.67 16.63 1.32
C ILE A 71 -14.75 15.26 0.64
N ILE A 72 -14.35 15.16 -0.63
CA ILE A 72 -14.35 13.90 -1.37
C ILE A 72 -13.39 12.90 -0.73
N ALA A 73 -12.20 13.34 -0.31
CA ALA A 73 -11.21 12.50 0.37
C ALA A 73 -11.77 11.91 1.67
N ILE A 74 -12.36 12.74 2.52
CA ILE A 74 -12.94 12.30 3.79
C ILE A 74 -14.13 11.35 3.54
N ALA A 75 -15.06 11.73 2.67
CA ALA A 75 -16.24 10.92 2.39
C ALA A 75 -15.87 9.55 1.79
N SER A 76 -14.97 9.52 0.80
CA SER A 76 -14.51 8.27 0.18
C SER A 76 -13.70 7.41 1.15
N GLY A 77 -12.85 8.00 1.99
CA GLY A 77 -12.05 7.26 2.97
C GLY A 77 -12.90 6.62 4.06
N ILE A 78 -13.87 7.36 4.60
CA ILE A 78 -14.83 6.82 5.58
C ILE A 78 -15.69 5.72 4.93
N PHE A 79 -16.20 5.95 3.72
CA PHE A 79 -17.02 4.98 3.01
C PHE A 79 -16.28 3.68 2.72
N LEU A 80 -15.08 3.76 2.15
CA LEU A 80 -14.24 2.59 1.88
C LEU A 80 -13.82 1.90 3.18
N GLY A 81 -13.39 2.67 4.17
CA GLY A 81 -12.99 2.15 5.48
C GLY A 81 -14.13 1.43 6.19
N ALA A 82 -15.34 1.99 6.17
CA ALA A 82 -16.52 1.36 6.76
C ALA A 82 -16.88 0.06 6.04
N ILE A 83 -16.91 0.05 4.70
CA ILE A 83 -17.21 -1.17 3.94
C ILE A 83 -16.13 -2.23 4.17
N ALA A 84 -14.87 -1.91 3.95
CA ALA A 84 -13.78 -2.87 4.07
C ALA A 84 -13.60 -3.34 5.52
N GLY A 85 -13.74 -2.45 6.49
CA GLY A 85 -13.72 -2.80 7.91
C GLY A 85 -14.86 -3.72 8.30
N THR A 86 -16.08 -3.45 7.83
CA THR A 86 -17.23 -4.32 8.06
C THR A 86 -16.99 -5.71 7.45
N LEU A 87 -16.50 -5.76 6.21
CA LEU A 87 -16.18 -7.04 5.57
C LEU A 87 -15.10 -7.81 6.35
N ILE A 88 -14.05 -7.16 6.79
CA ILE A 88 -13.00 -7.79 7.61
C ILE A 88 -13.58 -8.27 8.94
N TYR A 89 -14.33 -7.44 9.64
CA TYR A 89 -14.90 -7.80 10.94
C TYR A 89 -15.77 -9.07 10.87
N PHE A 90 -16.63 -9.16 9.87
CA PHE A 90 -17.53 -10.31 9.74
C PHE A 90 -16.91 -11.51 9.00
N LEU A 91 -16.05 -11.29 8.01
CA LEU A 91 -15.58 -12.39 7.17
C LEU A 91 -14.25 -12.98 7.65
N LEU A 92 -13.31 -12.17 8.16
CA LEU A 92 -11.98 -12.65 8.51
C LEU A 92 -12.00 -13.83 9.50
N PRO A 93 -12.85 -13.83 10.57
CA PRO A 93 -12.91 -14.96 11.50
C PRO A 93 -13.38 -16.29 10.88
N HIS A 94 -14.05 -16.24 9.72
CA HIS A 94 -14.50 -17.44 9.00
C HIS A 94 -13.42 -18.02 8.06
N PHE A 95 -12.46 -17.19 7.66
CA PHE A 95 -11.43 -17.58 6.67
C PHE A 95 -10.02 -17.65 7.24
N ALA A 96 -9.80 -17.11 8.44
CA ALA A 96 -8.49 -17.10 9.08
C ALA A 96 -8.60 -17.53 10.55
N ASN A 97 -7.64 -18.32 10.99
CA ASN A 97 -7.42 -18.54 12.41
C ASN A 97 -6.75 -17.29 13.01
N LEU A 98 -7.49 -16.51 13.76
CA LEU A 98 -7.02 -15.23 14.32
C LEU A 98 -5.82 -15.40 15.25
N SER A 99 -5.75 -16.52 16.02
CA SER A 99 -4.62 -16.79 16.90
C SER A 99 -3.35 -17.11 16.10
N GLU A 100 -3.45 -17.90 15.04
CA GLU A 100 -2.33 -18.19 14.16
C GLU A 100 -1.87 -16.92 13.41
N LEU A 101 -2.82 -16.10 12.95
CA LEU A 101 -2.52 -14.83 12.29
C LEU A 101 -1.78 -13.89 13.25
N LYS A 102 -2.24 -13.73 14.49
CA LYS A 102 -1.58 -12.96 15.53
C LYS A 102 -0.16 -13.48 15.80
N ASN A 103 -0.03 -14.77 16.03
CA ASN A 103 1.27 -15.41 16.29
C ASN A 103 2.24 -15.23 15.09
N GLY A 104 1.72 -15.29 13.86
CA GLY A 104 2.49 -15.02 12.65
C GLY A 104 3.03 -13.60 12.59
N PHE A 105 2.23 -12.60 12.98
CA PHE A 105 2.67 -11.21 13.09
C PHE A 105 3.69 -11.05 14.24
N ASP A 106 3.38 -11.55 15.41
CA ASP A 106 4.24 -11.40 16.59
C ASP A 106 5.61 -12.08 16.38
N SER A 107 5.65 -13.27 15.81
CA SER A 107 6.91 -13.99 15.52
C SER A 107 7.75 -13.32 14.45
N ARG A 108 7.11 -12.78 13.38
CA ARG A 108 7.83 -12.14 12.28
C ARG A 108 8.34 -10.74 12.62
N TYR A 109 7.63 -9.99 13.45
CA TYR A 109 7.93 -8.57 13.72
C TYR A 109 8.25 -8.26 15.15
N HIS A 110 8.16 -9.27 16.04
CA HIS A 110 8.37 -9.12 17.48
C HIS A 110 7.50 -8.01 18.09
N TYR A 111 6.21 -7.98 17.69
CA TYR A 111 5.29 -6.96 18.15
C TYR A 111 4.94 -7.15 19.63
N THR A 112 4.92 -6.04 20.35
CA THR A 112 4.18 -5.84 21.59
C THR A 112 2.94 -5.01 21.30
N THR A 113 1.99 -4.92 22.23
CA THR A 113 0.80 -4.05 22.06
C THR A 113 1.18 -2.61 21.70
N CYS A 114 2.18 -2.03 22.34
CA CYS A 114 2.64 -0.68 22.04
C CYS A 114 3.25 -0.57 20.64
N THR A 115 4.14 -1.49 20.28
CA THR A 115 4.83 -1.44 18.98
C THR A 115 3.90 -1.73 17.80
N VAL A 116 2.88 -2.59 17.96
CA VAL A 116 1.90 -2.83 16.89
C VAL A 116 1.01 -1.62 16.65
N ILE A 117 0.61 -0.90 17.70
CA ILE A 117 -0.17 0.34 17.55
C ILE A 117 0.67 1.40 16.83
N ILE A 118 1.93 1.60 17.24
CA ILE A 118 2.84 2.55 16.56
C ILE A 118 3.03 2.14 15.10
N ALA A 119 3.29 0.86 14.82
CA ALA A 119 3.44 0.36 13.46
C ALA A 119 2.17 0.60 12.62
N SER A 120 0.98 0.39 13.19
CA SER A 120 -0.31 0.66 12.52
C SER A 120 -0.48 2.13 12.18
N LEU A 121 -0.13 3.05 13.08
CA LEU A 121 -0.17 4.49 12.81
C LEU A 121 0.83 4.90 11.72
N LEU A 122 2.03 4.32 11.71
CA LEU A 122 3.03 4.56 10.67
C LEU A 122 2.58 3.98 9.32
N ILE A 123 1.92 2.82 9.31
CA ILE A 123 1.33 2.24 8.11
C ILE A 123 0.21 3.13 7.58
N ALA A 124 -0.75 3.51 8.42
CA ALA A 124 -1.84 4.38 8.00
C ALA A 124 -1.34 5.74 7.47
N GLY A 125 -0.34 6.36 8.11
CA GLY A 125 0.14 7.69 7.74
C GLY A 125 1.21 7.67 6.64
N ILE A 126 2.39 7.16 6.98
CA ILE A 126 3.57 7.26 6.11
C ILE A 126 3.51 6.25 4.98
N ASN A 127 3.15 4.99 5.27
CA ASN A 127 3.13 3.97 4.23
C ASN A 127 2.07 4.27 3.17
N SER A 128 0.86 4.62 3.56
CA SER A 128 -0.21 4.99 2.62
C SER A 128 0.20 6.19 1.75
N PHE A 129 0.94 7.17 2.32
CA PHE A 129 1.50 8.28 1.53
C PHE A 129 2.50 7.79 0.48
N LEU A 130 3.43 6.92 0.85
CA LEU A 130 4.43 6.38 -0.08
C LEU A 130 3.78 5.55 -1.18
N GLU A 131 2.74 4.80 -0.84
CA GLU A 131 1.96 4.01 -1.80
C GLU A 131 1.21 4.93 -2.78
N GLU A 132 0.52 5.95 -2.31
CA GLU A 132 -0.14 6.90 -3.20
C GLU A 132 0.87 7.65 -4.08
N PHE A 133 2.01 8.06 -3.53
CA PHE A 133 3.07 8.74 -4.27
C PHE A 133 3.65 7.87 -5.39
N PHE A 134 3.88 6.58 -5.10
CA PHE A 134 4.40 5.63 -6.09
C PHE A 134 3.32 5.21 -7.09
N TYR A 135 2.19 4.70 -6.63
CA TYR A 135 1.18 4.13 -7.52
C TYR A 135 0.43 5.21 -8.28
N ARG A 136 -0.11 6.22 -7.60
CA ARG A 136 -0.93 7.27 -8.21
C ARG A 136 -0.09 8.42 -8.75
N GLY A 137 0.96 8.81 -8.03
CA GLY A 137 1.85 9.88 -8.46
C GLY A 137 2.79 9.49 -9.60
N PHE A 138 3.19 8.22 -9.68
CA PHE A 138 4.21 7.78 -10.64
C PHE A 138 3.71 6.70 -11.61
N LEU A 139 3.11 5.61 -11.12
CA LEU A 139 2.84 4.42 -11.94
C LEU A 139 1.59 4.58 -12.81
N ASP A 140 0.53 5.24 -12.32
CA ASP A 140 -0.70 5.48 -13.09
C ASP A 140 -0.43 6.16 -14.44
N ASP A 141 0.43 7.18 -14.43
CA ASP A 141 0.76 7.94 -15.64
C ASP A 141 1.66 7.16 -16.61
N ARG A 142 2.28 6.07 -16.18
CA ARG A 142 3.24 5.27 -16.98
C ARG A 142 2.70 3.94 -17.44
N ALA A 143 1.96 3.25 -16.59
CA ALA A 143 1.42 1.92 -16.87
C ALA A 143 -0.09 1.91 -17.09
N GLY A 144 -0.77 2.99 -16.74
CA GLY A 144 -2.23 3.09 -16.73
C GLY A 144 -2.85 2.58 -15.42
N ILE A 145 -4.01 3.12 -15.10
CA ILE A 145 -4.72 2.87 -13.83
C ILE A 145 -4.97 1.37 -13.56
N PRO A 146 -5.48 0.56 -14.51
CA PRO A 146 -5.75 -0.85 -14.22
C PRO A 146 -4.49 -1.63 -13.87
N VAL A 147 -3.37 -1.37 -14.57
CA VAL A 147 -2.09 -2.05 -14.33
C VAL A 147 -1.51 -1.61 -12.99
N SER A 148 -1.53 -0.32 -12.70
CA SER A 148 -1.07 0.23 -11.42
C SER A 148 -1.86 -0.36 -10.25
N ALA A 149 -3.20 -0.39 -10.33
CA ALA A 149 -4.06 -0.97 -9.31
C ALA A 149 -3.83 -2.49 -9.14
N PHE A 150 -3.59 -3.21 -10.24
CA PHE A 150 -3.27 -4.63 -10.18
C PHE A 150 -1.93 -4.89 -9.46
N ILE A 151 -0.89 -4.12 -9.78
CA ILE A 151 0.42 -4.25 -9.11
C ILE A 151 0.29 -3.88 -7.63
N PHE A 152 -0.50 -2.86 -7.30
CA PHE A 152 -0.82 -2.49 -5.93
C PHE A 152 -1.50 -3.64 -5.16
N ALA A 153 -2.50 -4.28 -5.74
CA ALA A 153 -3.15 -5.45 -5.16
C ALA A 153 -2.19 -6.64 -5.00
N LEU A 154 -1.38 -6.90 -6.03
CA LEU A 154 -0.38 -7.98 -6.01
C LEU A 154 0.68 -7.76 -4.91
N GLN A 155 1.11 -6.52 -4.67
CA GLN A 155 1.99 -6.20 -3.54
C GLN A 155 1.36 -6.61 -2.21
N HIS A 156 0.07 -6.35 -2.00
CA HIS A 156 -0.63 -6.74 -0.76
C HIS A 156 -0.74 -8.26 -0.63
N VAL A 157 -1.04 -8.95 -1.73
CA VAL A 157 -1.01 -10.43 -1.78
C VAL A 157 0.36 -10.95 -1.35
N VAL A 158 1.45 -10.41 -1.93
CA VAL A 158 2.82 -10.81 -1.59
C VAL A 158 3.13 -10.53 -0.13
N VAL A 159 2.82 -9.35 0.39
CA VAL A 159 3.13 -8.97 1.79
C VAL A 159 2.37 -9.83 2.80
N LEU A 160 1.13 -10.23 2.50
CA LEU A 160 0.31 -11.08 3.38
C LEU A 160 0.59 -12.57 3.19
N TRP A 161 1.30 -12.98 2.13
CA TRP A 161 1.63 -14.36 1.87
C TRP A 161 2.43 -14.97 3.02
N GLY A 162 2.01 -16.16 3.48
CA GLY A 162 2.63 -16.83 4.62
C GLY A 162 2.30 -16.25 6.00
N LEU A 163 1.49 -15.18 6.07
CA LEU A 163 0.92 -14.66 7.32
C LEU A 163 -0.52 -15.12 7.49
N ALA A 164 -1.26 -15.22 6.39
CA ALA A 164 -2.64 -15.65 6.37
C ALA A 164 -2.85 -16.81 5.38
N GLY A 165 -3.95 -17.54 5.53
CA GLY A 165 -4.31 -18.60 4.59
C GLY A 165 -4.50 -18.08 3.16
N SER A 166 -4.22 -18.90 2.15
CA SER A 166 -4.24 -18.52 0.74
C SER A 166 -5.55 -17.87 0.31
N LEU A 167 -6.70 -18.34 0.80
CA LEU A 167 -7.99 -17.74 0.49
C LEU A 167 -8.11 -16.30 1.02
N THR A 168 -7.69 -16.07 2.27
CA THR A 168 -7.68 -14.73 2.89
C THR A 168 -6.81 -13.76 2.08
N VAL A 169 -5.65 -14.20 1.64
CA VAL A 169 -4.70 -13.40 0.85
C VAL A 169 -5.28 -13.04 -0.52
N ILE A 170 -5.93 -14.00 -1.19
CA ILE A 170 -6.62 -13.76 -2.49
C ILE A 170 -7.77 -12.76 -2.31
N LEU A 171 -8.62 -12.96 -1.28
CA LEU A 171 -9.73 -12.05 -0.98
C LEU A 171 -9.22 -10.62 -0.68
N ALA A 172 -8.13 -10.49 0.07
CA ALA A 172 -7.50 -9.19 0.30
C ALA A 172 -7.10 -8.52 -1.02
N GLY A 173 -6.44 -9.25 -1.94
CA GLY A 173 -6.09 -8.74 -3.27
C GLY A 173 -7.30 -8.28 -4.08
N LEU A 174 -8.40 -9.07 -4.04
CA LEU A 174 -9.64 -8.74 -4.74
C LEU A 174 -10.34 -7.48 -4.19
N ILE A 175 -10.19 -7.18 -2.90
CA ILE A 175 -10.72 -5.95 -2.27
C ILE A 175 -9.80 -4.76 -2.56
N VAL A 176 -8.48 -4.96 -2.49
CA VAL A 176 -7.47 -3.89 -2.68
C VAL A 176 -7.44 -3.40 -4.14
N PHE A 177 -7.70 -4.28 -5.11
CA PHE A 177 -7.70 -3.91 -6.53
C PHE A 177 -8.72 -2.79 -6.87
N PRO A 178 -10.03 -2.93 -6.58
CA PRO A 178 -11.00 -1.87 -6.84
C PRO A 178 -10.77 -0.62 -5.97
N ALA A 179 -10.27 -0.76 -4.73
CA ALA A 179 -9.87 0.37 -3.92
C ALA A 179 -8.74 1.15 -4.59
N GLY A 180 -7.76 0.46 -5.17
CA GLY A 180 -6.69 1.04 -5.95
C GLY A 180 -7.19 1.88 -7.13
N ILE A 181 -8.19 1.39 -7.88
CA ILE A 181 -8.83 2.15 -8.96
C ILE A 181 -9.55 3.39 -8.42
N LEU A 182 -10.27 3.26 -7.31
CA LEU A 182 -10.98 4.39 -6.70
C LEU A 182 -10.03 5.51 -6.28
N TRP A 183 -8.90 5.21 -5.64
CA TRP A 183 -7.92 6.23 -5.27
C TRP A 183 -7.27 6.88 -6.50
N SER A 184 -7.04 6.13 -7.59
CA SER A 184 -6.60 6.71 -8.86
C SER A 184 -7.64 7.70 -9.42
N LEU A 185 -8.94 7.38 -9.33
CA LEU A 185 -10.01 8.30 -9.75
C LEU A 185 -10.11 9.54 -8.85
N VAL A 186 -9.93 9.37 -7.53
CA VAL A 186 -9.85 10.51 -6.59
C VAL A 186 -8.64 11.38 -6.92
N ARG A 187 -7.48 10.79 -7.18
CA ARG A 187 -6.27 11.53 -7.60
C ARG A 187 -6.51 12.32 -8.88
N LEU A 188 -7.14 11.72 -9.89
CA LEU A 188 -7.40 12.41 -11.16
C LEU A 188 -8.32 13.64 -11.00
N ARG A 189 -9.29 13.56 -10.08
CA ARG A 189 -10.29 14.64 -9.90
C ARG A 189 -9.91 15.67 -8.85
N CYS A 190 -9.17 15.26 -7.82
CA CYS A 190 -8.99 16.04 -6.60
C CYS A 190 -7.52 16.18 -6.17
N GLY A 191 -6.59 15.54 -6.90
CA GLY A 191 -5.15 15.56 -6.59
C GLY A 191 -4.70 14.44 -5.65
N LEU A 192 -3.37 14.28 -5.56
CA LEU A 192 -2.72 13.18 -4.84
C LEU A 192 -3.02 13.21 -3.34
N ILE A 193 -3.04 14.40 -2.73
CA ILE A 193 -3.32 14.55 -1.29
C ILE A 193 -4.73 14.08 -0.94
N SER A 194 -5.71 14.31 -1.83
CA SER A 194 -7.07 13.79 -1.62
C SER A 194 -7.11 12.26 -1.66
N ALA A 195 -6.37 11.64 -2.58
CA ALA A 195 -6.25 10.18 -2.62
C ALA A 195 -5.57 9.65 -1.35
N TRP A 196 -4.47 10.29 -0.92
CA TRP A 196 -3.78 9.91 0.31
C TRP A 196 -4.67 10.03 1.56
N ILE A 197 -5.39 11.15 1.75
CA ILE A 197 -6.29 11.31 2.90
C ILE A 197 -7.39 10.23 2.88
N SER A 198 -7.93 9.91 1.71
CA SER A 198 -8.91 8.83 1.56
C SER A 198 -8.30 7.47 1.95
N HIS A 199 -7.09 7.16 1.48
CA HIS A 199 -6.37 5.93 1.82
C HIS A 199 -6.04 5.87 3.31
N LEU A 200 -5.46 6.93 3.89
CA LEU A 200 -5.16 7.07 5.31
C LEU A 200 -6.39 6.74 6.19
N LEU A 201 -7.54 7.33 5.87
CA LEU A 201 -8.77 7.08 6.62
C LEU A 201 -9.23 5.63 6.46
N THR A 202 -9.14 5.06 5.26
CA THR A 202 -9.43 3.64 5.02
C THR A 202 -8.54 2.75 5.89
N ASP A 203 -7.24 3.02 5.92
CA ASP A 203 -6.27 2.26 6.72
C ASP A 203 -6.53 2.38 8.23
N ILE A 204 -6.91 3.56 8.72
CA ILE A 204 -7.29 3.73 10.15
C ILE A 204 -8.43 2.79 10.53
N PHE A 205 -9.48 2.68 9.69
CA PHE A 205 -10.57 1.75 9.92
C PHE A 205 -10.11 0.28 9.88
N LEU A 206 -9.36 -0.09 8.83
CA LEU A 206 -8.90 -1.46 8.63
C LEU A 206 -7.97 -1.93 9.74
N LEU A 207 -6.97 -1.12 10.07
CA LEU A 207 -5.99 -1.45 11.10
C LEU A 207 -6.62 -1.42 12.48
N GLY A 208 -7.52 -0.47 12.76
CA GLY A 208 -8.26 -0.43 14.02
C GLY A 208 -9.09 -1.69 14.25
N ILE A 209 -9.83 -2.14 13.23
CA ILE A 209 -10.60 -3.38 13.31
C ILE A 209 -9.66 -4.60 13.38
N GLY A 210 -8.55 -4.60 12.65
CA GLY A 210 -7.54 -5.65 12.73
C GLY A 210 -6.95 -5.77 14.14
N LEU A 211 -6.60 -4.66 14.77
CA LEU A 211 -6.09 -4.63 16.14
C LEU A 211 -7.12 -5.19 17.14
N LEU A 212 -8.39 -4.81 16.98
CA LEU A 212 -9.50 -5.32 17.81
C LEU A 212 -9.66 -6.84 17.65
N LEU A 213 -9.74 -7.35 16.43
CA LEU A 213 -9.93 -8.78 16.16
C LEU A 213 -8.76 -9.64 16.63
N LEU A 214 -7.55 -9.10 16.59
CA LEU A 214 -6.34 -9.79 17.05
C LEU A 214 -6.10 -9.61 18.56
N GLY A 215 -6.96 -8.87 19.28
CA GLY A 215 -6.86 -8.71 20.72
C GLY A 215 -5.66 -7.89 21.18
N TYR A 216 -5.26 -6.87 20.41
CA TYR A 216 -4.27 -5.88 20.83
C TYR A 216 -4.91 -4.68 21.56
N ILE A 217 -6.18 -4.41 21.29
CA ILE A 217 -7.00 -3.38 21.93
C ILE A 217 -8.37 -3.91 22.27
#